data_736c06587e475cbcbaaaf459c2e88c97
#
_entry.id   736c06587e475cbcbaaaf459c2e88c97
#
_cell.length_a   1.000
_cell.length_b   1.000
_cell.length_c   1.000
_cell.angle_alpha   90.00
_cell.angle_beta   90.00
_cell.angle_gamma   90.00
#
_symmetry.space_group_name_H-M   'P 1'
#
loop_
_entity.id
_entity.type
_entity.pdbx_description
1 polymer ?
#
loop_
_entity_poly.entity_id
_entity_poly.type
_entity_poly.pdbx_seq_one_letter_code
_entity_poly.pdbx_strand_id
1 'polypeptide(L)'
;DDDEDSLVTMYLTVREGNSAENTDHTWTEINTYSKYWYEEQNIPQYAVEGILQIGDENGPLPGEVGYGLKVPNAIIKIRGQTSTRREQKNYKIELKEESGEWRGQQTINLNKHVSEGLRFKNKLAYDLMKDIPQMMSARTQFVHLYVKDETSGGSGEFEDYGLFTQVEQVNKRYLRTHGLDNNGHLYKIEFFEFYRYEDALKLATDPSYDLTVFEDYLEVKGDEDHSKLLSMLDDVNNYSIPIEETVEKWFDTENLFYWMGFHILIGNADTNARNYYLYSPLNVDKFYIISWDNDGAFATQEDLINGDIPEHGSWQMGISNYWGNVLYQRMFKVDKYREGLTKAIEDLRAQYLTEEKINSLVSLYRPVVKPYVYSMPDLMYAPLTSEQYDVVADALAGSIEENYQGDLESLQRPMPFYIGTPAVSGNKLLINWETAYDFDSENITYDVELSSDYLFQNIIQSERGLRIPETEMEQLPPGQYFVRVTATNESGKSQTAFDYYVIDEGKVYGTKCFYVLEDGTIEEDYRELL
;
A
#
# COMPACT_ATOMS: atom_id res chain seq x y z
N ASP A 1 10.56 -3.63 -26.99
CA ASP A 1 9.16 -3.31 -27.25
C ASP A 1 8.58 -2.73 -25.96
N ASP A 2 8.11 -1.48 -26.02
CA ASP A 2 7.55 -0.79 -24.85
C ASP A 2 6.01 -0.79 -24.85
N ASP A 3 5.42 -1.66 -25.66
CA ASP A 3 3.97 -1.81 -25.75
C ASP A 3 3.42 -2.44 -24.46
N GLU A 4 2.28 -1.96 -24.01
CA GLU A 4 1.66 -2.35 -22.75
C GLU A 4 1.28 -3.84 -22.67
N ASP A 5 1.06 -4.48 -23.82
CA ASP A 5 0.73 -5.91 -23.96
C ASP A 5 1.93 -6.79 -24.28
N SER A 6 3.14 -6.23 -24.32
CA SER A 6 4.34 -7.01 -24.63
C SER A 6 4.66 -8.03 -23.53
N LEU A 7 5.19 -9.17 -23.93
CA LEU A 7 5.61 -10.26 -23.06
C LEU A 7 7.09 -10.57 -23.31
N VAL A 8 7.87 -10.54 -22.23
CA VAL A 8 9.28 -10.95 -22.25
C VAL A 8 9.40 -12.31 -21.57
N THR A 9 10.17 -13.22 -22.16
CA THR A 9 10.49 -14.49 -21.50
C THR A 9 11.85 -14.38 -20.81
N MET A 10 11.89 -14.76 -19.54
CA MET A 10 13.11 -14.80 -18.74
C MET A 10 13.46 -16.26 -18.41
N TYR A 11 14.73 -16.60 -18.59
CA TYR A 11 15.30 -17.89 -18.27
C TYR A 11 16.27 -17.70 -17.12
N LEU A 12 15.96 -18.26 -15.95
CA LEU A 12 16.74 -18.13 -14.74
C LEU A 12 17.32 -19.49 -14.36
N THR A 13 18.64 -19.62 -14.38
CA THR A 13 19.34 -20.79 -13.85
C THR A 13 19.91 -20.44 -12.48
N VAL A 14 19.48 -21.13 -11.42
CA VAL A 14 19.93 -20.86 -10.05
C VAL A 14 20.97 -21.86 -9.59
N ARG A 15 21.95 -21.37 -8.83
CA ARG A 15 23.10 -22.13 -8.30
C ARG A 15 23.40 -21.73 -6.88
N GLU A 16 23.98 -22.65 -6.12
CA GLU A 16 24.60 -22.33 -4.84
C GLU A 16 25.87 -21.52 -5.08
N GLY A 17 25.98 -20.38 -4.39
CA GLY A 17 27.14 -19.51 -4.47
C GLY A 17 28.08 -19.69 -3.27
N ASN A 18 28.29 -18.63 -2.49
CA ASN A 18 29.24 -18.60 -1.38
C ASN A 18 28.62 -18.00 -0.11
N SER A 19 29.22 -18.34 1.04
CA SER A 19 28.73 -17.89 2.34
C SER A 19 28.97 -16.38 2.61
N ALA A 20 29.95 -15.78 1.94
CA ALA A 20 30.24 -14.35 2.11
C ALA A 20 29.11 -13.46 1.58
N GLU A 21 28.42 -13.90 0.52
CA GLU A 21 27.27 -13.23 -0.08
C GLU A 21 25.92 -13.81 0.41
N ASN A 22 25.95 -14.77 1.34
CA ASN A 22 24.77 -15.51 1.81
C ASN A 22 24.00 -16.20 0.67
N THR A 23 24.73 -16.70 -0.34
CA THR A 23 24.19 -17.36 -1.53
C THR A 23 24.46 -18.87 -1.55
N ASP A 24 25.05 -19.43 -0.51
CA ASP A 24 25.35 -20.87 -0.33
C ASP A 24 24.12 -21.67 0.11
N HIS A 25 22.95 -21.33 -0.43
CA HIS A 25 21.66 -21.94 -0.12
C HIS A 25 21.07 -22.64 -1.34
N THR A 26 20.13 -23.56 -1.10
CA THR A 26 19.38 -24.21 -2.16
C THR A 26 18.16 -23.38 -2.58
N TRP A 27 17.67 -23.61 -3.78
CA TRP A 27 16.44 -23.00 -4.27
C TRP A 27 15.24 -23.36 -3.39
N THR A 28 15.17 -24.60 -2.94
CA THR A 28 14.15 -25.06 -1.99
C THR A 28 14.19 -24.26 -0.69
N GLU A 29 15.38 -24.03 -0.12
CA GLU A 29 15.52 -23.24 1.11
C GLU A 29 14.98 -21.83 0.95
N ILE A 30 15.38 -21.11 -0.11
CA ILE A 30 14.92 -19.73 -0.28
C ILE A 30 13.41 -19.63 -0.53
N ASN A 31 12.78 -20.65 -1.10
CA ASN A 31 11.33 -20.71 -1.32
C ASN A 31 10.53 -21.22 -0.13
N THR A 32 11.22 -21.72 0.91
CA THR A 32 10.57 -22.29 2.11
C THR A 32 10.29 -21.23 3.17
N TYR A 33 11.25 -20.35 3.43
CA TYR A 33 11.21 -19.45 4.57
C TYR A 33 10.61 -18.10 4.22
N SER A 34 9.67 -17.62 5.08
CA SER A 34 9.08 -16.29 4.97
C SER A 34 10.03 -15.23 5.54
N LYS A 35 9.77 -13.95 5.21
CA LYS A 35 10.49 -12.82 5.81
C LYS A 35 10.40 -12.84 7.34
N TYR A 36 9.22 -13.18 7.88
CA TYR A 36 8.98 -13.27 9.32
C TYR A 36 9.83 -14.32 10.01
N TRP A 37 10.08 -15.45 9.34
CA TRP A 37 10.98 -16.48 9.87
C TRP A 37 12.41 -15.97 10.05
N TYR A 38 12.96 -15.23 9.06
CA TYR A 38 14.29 -14.63 9.17
C TYR A 38 14.36 -13.59 10.31
N GLU A 39 13.30 -12.80 10.48
CA GLU A 39 13.19 -11.83 11.57
C GLU A 39 13.19 -12.54 12.94
N GLU A 40 12.40 -13.60 13.10
CA GLU A 40 12.37 -14.42 14.32
C GLU A 40 13.73 -15.05 14.63
N GLN A 41 14.43 -15.54 13.61
CA GLN A 41 15.76 -16.13 13.78
C GLN A 41 16.87 -15.08 13.91
N ASN A 42 16.57 -13.82 13.66
CA ASN A 42 17.54 -12.73 13.64
C ASN A 42 18.75 -13.02 12.72
N ILE A 43 18.47 -13.51 11.51
CA ILE A 43 19.47 -13.82 10.48
C ILE A 43 19.15 -13.11 9.17
N PRO A 44 20.16 -12.82 8.33
CA PRO A 44 19.94 -12.27 7.00
C PRO A 44 19.16 -13.24 6.11
N GLN A 45 18.35 -12.67 5.22
CA GLN A 45 17.59 -13.45 4.25
C GLN A 45 18.52 -14.22 3.30
N TYR A 46 18.22 -15.50 3.08
CA TYR A 46 18.94 -16.36 2.15
C TYR A 46 18.74 -15.92 0.70
N ALA A 47 19.80 -16.10 -0.07
CA ALA A 47 19.80 -15.87 -1.51
C ALA A 47 20.48 -17.04 -2.24
N VAL A 48 20.41 -17.04 -3.56
CA VAL A 48 21.16 -17.92 -4.45
C VAL A 48 21.82 -17.07 -5.54
N GLU A 49 22.87 -17.59 -6.15
CA GLU A 49 23.39 -17.05 -7.40
C GLU A 49 22.58 -17.56 -8.57
N GLY A 50 22.59 -16.84 -9.69
CA GLY A 50 21.94 -17.30 -10.89
C GLY A 50 22.45 -16.67 -12.16
N ILE A 51 22.06 -17.29 -13.27
CA ILE A 51 22.21 -16.75 -14.61
C ILE A 51 20.84 -16.33 -15.09
N LEU A 52 20.62 -15.02 -15.20
CA LEU A 52 19.43 -14.48 -15.84
C LEU A 52 19.72 -14.27 -17.31
N GLN A 53 18.87 -14.82 -18.17
CA GLN A 53 18.91 -14.65 -19.62
C GLN A 53 17.57 -14.13 -20.11
N ILE A 54 17.62 -13.09 -20.93
CA ILE A 54 16.42 -12.49 -21.53
C ILE A 54 16.22 -13.09 -22.93
N GLY A 55 14.96 -13.39 -23.24
CA GLY A 55 14.63 -13.98 -24.53
C GLY A 55 13.15 -13.92 -24.89
N ASP A 56 12.77 -14.85 -25.72
CA ASP A 56 11.38 -15.11 -26.12
C ASP A 56 11.01 -16.58 -25.88
N GLU A 57 9.89 -17.02 -26.37
CA GLU A 57 9.39 -18.40 -26.25
C GLU A 57 10.32 -19.47 -26.83
N ASN A 58 11.25 -19.09 -27.70
CA ASN A 58 12.19 -19.99 -28.36
C ASN A 58 13.54 -20.08 -27.64
N GLY A 59 13.78 -19.25 -26.62
CA GLY A 59 14.99 -19.25 -25.83
C GLY A 59 15.63 -17.86 -25.65
N PRO A 60 16.82 -17.82 -25.02
CA PRO A 60 17.59 -16.58 -24.88
C PRO A 60 17.97 -15.97 -26.23
N LEU A 61 17.85 -14.65 -26.36
CA LEU A 61 18.12 -13.93 -27.61
C LEU A 61 19.52 -13.33 -27.66
N PRO A 62 20.21 -13.42 -28.83
CA PRO A 62 21.49 -12.77 -29.04
C PRO A 62 21.40 -11.25 -28.82
N GLY A 63 22.36 -10.70 -28.09
CA GLY A 63 22.42 -9.28 -27.79
C GLY A 63 21.64 -8.86 -26.54
N GLU A 64 20.81 -9.75 -25.99
CA GLU A 64 20.10 -9.53 -24.73
C GLU A 64 20.97 -9.93 -23.51
N VAL A 65 20.56 -9.48 -22.32
CA VAL A 65 21.22 -9.77 -21.06
C VAL A 65 21.40 -11.29 -20.89
N GLY A 66 22.59 -11.70 -20.52
CA GLY A 66 22.89 -13.08 -20.17
C GLY A 66 23.08 -14.05 -21.34
N TYR A 67 22.92 -13.61 -22.58
CA TYR A 67 23.07 -14.50 -23.73
C TYR A 67 24.45 -15.17 -23.76
N GLY A 68 24.45 -16.51 -23.81
CA GLY A 68 25.68 -17.31 -23.87
C GLY A 68 26.47 -17.38 -22.59
N LEU A 69 26.04 -16.77 -21.50
CA LEU A 69 26.71 -16.83 -20.21
C LEU A 69 26.65 -18.25 -19.61
N LYS A 70 27.73 -18.61 -18.94
CA LYS A 70 27.86 -19.87 -18.19
C LYS A 70 28.21 -19.65 -16.72
N VAL A 71 28.41 -18.38 -16.33
CA VAL A 71 28.72 -17.95 -14.96
C VAL A 71 27.61 -17.07 -14.43
N PRO A 72 27.33 -17.10 -13.11
CA PRO A 72 26.30 -16.27 -12.52
C PRO A 72 26.49 -14.79 -12.79
N ASN A 73 25.41 -14.12 -13.21
CA ASN A 73 25.33 -12.68 -13.45
C ASN A 73 24.37 -11.98 -12.48
N ALA A 74 23.75 -12.73 -11.58
CA ALA A 74 22.73 -12.20 -10.68
C ALA A 74 22.73 -12.91 -9.31
N ILE A 75 22.13 -12.21 -8.34
CA ILE A 75 21.77 -12.75 -7.02
C ILE A 75 20.24 -12.69 -6.92
N ILE A 76 19.63 -13.79 -6.46
CA ILE A 76 18.17 -13.95 -6.41
C ILE A 76 17.72 -14.25 -4.99
N LYS A 77 16.67 -13.58 -4.55
CA LYS A 77 15.94 -13.87 -3.32
C LYS A 77 14.45 -13.63 -3.49
N ILE A 78 13.65 -14.20 -2.60
CA ILE A 78 12.22 -13.85 -2.53
C ILE A 78 12.05 -12.42 -2.02
N ARG A 79 10.94 -11.79 -2.37
CA ARG A 79 10.63 -10.42 -1.95
C ARG A 79 9.21 -10.31 -1.44
N GLY A 80 8.92 -9.19 -0.75
CA GLY A 80 7.63 -8.86 -0.18
C GLY A 80 7.60 -9.06 1.33
N GLN A 81 6.46 -8.77 1.90
CA GLN A 81 6.15 -8.97 3.32
C GLN A 81 5.24 -10.19 3.48
N THR A 82 3.94 -9.97 3.49
CA THR A 82 2.92 -11.01 3.62
C THR A 82 2.97 -12.04 2.49
N SER A 83 3.28 -11.61 1.28
CA SER A 83 3.41 -12.48 0.10
C SER A 83 4.48 -13.57 0.25
N THR A 84 5.47 -13.38 1.13
CA THR A 84 6.50 -14.40 1.39
C THR A 84 5.94 -15.68 2.05
N ARG A 85 4.74 -15.62 2.63
CA ARG A 85 4.03 -16.78 3.18
C ARG A 85 3.26 -17.60 2.14
N ARG A 86 3.07 -17.06 0.93
CA ARG A 86 2.34 -17.74 -0.15
C ARG A 86 3.20 -18.82 -0.81
N GLU A 87 2.58 -19.81 -1.42
CA GLU A 87 3.30 -20.87 -2.16
C GLU A 87 3.98 -20.30 -3.41
N GLN A 88 3.26 -19.53 -4.21
CA GLN A 88 3.87 -18.78 -5.31
C GLN A 88 4.56 -17.53 -4.76
N LYS A 89 5.85 -17.38 -5.07
CA LYS A 89 6.69 -16.31 -4.55
C LYS A 89 6.85 -15.16 -5.53
N ASN A 90 7.14 -13.99 -4.99
CA ASN A 90 7.72 -12.88 -5.72
C ASN A 90 9.24 -12.97 -5.62
N TYR A 91 9.96 -12.57 -6.67
CA TYR A 91 11.42 -12.64 -6.73
C TYR A 91 12.04 -11.28 -6.94
N LYS A 92 13.19 -11.07 -6.28
CA LYS A 92 14.10 -9.96 -6.55
C LYS A 92 15.35 -10.53 -7.18
N ILE A 93 15.67 -10.07 -8.40
CA ILE A 93 16.85 -10.45 -9.15
C ILE A 93 17.74 -9.22 -9.25
N GLU A 94 18.91 -9.28 -8.65
CA GLU A 94 19.90 -8.20 -8.69
C GLU A 94 21.03 -8.59 -9.62
N LEU A 95 21.14 -7.90 -10.77
CA LEU A 95 22.26 -8.08 -11.68
C LEU A 95 23.55 -7.58 -11.04
N LYS A 96 24.62 -8.34 -11.17
CA LYS A 96 25.96 -7.92 -10.71
C LYS A 96 26.43 -6.70 -11.51
N GLU A 97 27.15 -5.79 -10.87
CA GLU A 97 27.56 -4.53 -11.52
C GLU A 97 28.28 -4.73 -12.85
N GLU A 98 29.17 -5.73 -12.91
CA GLU A 98 29.93 -6.08 -14.11
C GLU A 98 29.09 -6.72 -15.22
N SER A 99 27.87 -7.11 -14.92
CA SER A 99 26.99 -7.83 -15.86
C SER A 99 26.07 -6.91 -16.66
N GLY A 100 26.14 -5.60 -16.40
CA GLY A 100 25.34 -4.61 -17.09
C GLY A 100 23.95 -4.42 -16.49
N GLU A 101 23.06 -3.85 -17.29
CA GLU A 101 21.71 -3.47 -16.90
C GLU A 101 20.71 -3.98 -17.94
N TRP A 102 19.51 -4.32 -17.49
CA TRP A 102 18.39 -4.60 -18.38
C TRP A 102 17.49 -3.35 -18.45
N ARG A 103 17.42 -2.70 -19.61
CA ARG A 103 16.63 -1.47 -19.80
C ARG A 103 16.91 -0.39 -18.75
N GLY A 104 18.20 -0.23 -18.40
CA GLY A 104 18.64 0.72 -17.36
C GLY A 104 18.32 0.29 -15.94
N GLN A 105 17.92 -0.96 -15.72
CA GLN A 105 17.60 -1.53 -14.42
C GLN A 105 18.64 -2.58 -14.01
N GLN A 106 19.14 -2.49 -12.78
CA GLN A 106 19.97 -3.52 -12.18
C GLN A 106 19.15 -4.45 -11.29
N THR A 107 18.11 -3.93 -10.66
CA THR A 107 17.16 -4.69 -9.86
C THR A 107 15.92 -5.02 -10.68
N ILE A 108 15.61 -6.28 -10.81
CA ILE A 108 14.44 -6.80 -11.51
C ILE A 108 13.52 -7.43 -10.48
N ASN A 109 12.37 -6.78 -10.25
CA ASN A 109 11.35 -7.27 -9.33
C ASN A 109 10.27 -8.00 -10.12
N LEU A 110 10.05 -9.28 -9.83
CA LEU A 110 9.01 -10.10 -10.43
C LEU A 110 7.90 -10.35 -9.41
N ASN A 111 6.73 -9.80 -9.66
CA ASN A 111 5.56 -9.93 -8.79
C ASN A 111 4.56 -10.93 -9.38
N LYS A 112 4.10 -11.85 -8.54
CA LYS A 112 3.13 -12.89 -8.93
C LYS A 112 1.68 -12.42 -8.78
N HIS A 113 1.42 -11.50 -7.83
CA HIS A 113 0.08 -11.00 -7.50
C HIS A 113 -0.93 -12.12 -7.18
N VAL A 114 -0.53 -13.05 -6.32
CA VAL A 114 -1.32 -14.26 -6.00
C VAL A 114 -2.70 -14.00 -5.40
N SER A 115 -2.88 -12.87 -4.72
CA SER A 115 -4.15 -12.47 -4.11
C SER A 115 -5.09 -11.72 -5.06
N GLU A 116 -4.65 -11.41 -6.26
CA GLU A 116 -5.37 -10.62 -7.25
C GLU A 116 -5.73 -11.50 -8.45
N GLY A 117 -7.03 -11.66 -8.73
CA GLY A 117 -7.51 -12.63 -9.71
C GLY A 117 -7.19 -12.29 -11.16
N LEU A 118 -7.11 -11.00 -11.50
CA LEU A 118 -6.81 -10.55 -12.87
C LEU A 118 -5.32 -10.61 -13.19
N ARG A 119 -4.44 -10.53 -12.21
CA ARG A 119 -2.97 -10.52 -12.33
C ARG A 119 -2.40 -9.32 -13.09
N PHE A 120 -3.18 -8.27 -13.36
CA PHE A 120 -2.73 -7.07 -14.07
C PHE A 120 -3.14 -5.73 -13.45
N LYS A 121 -3.85 -5.71 -12.32
CA LYS A 121 -4.33 -4.45 -11.70
C LYS A 121 -3.19 -3.50 -11.33
N ASN A 122 -2.09 -4.04 -10.80
CA ASN A 122 -0.90 -3.24 -10.48
C ASN A 122 -0.31 -2.60 -11.74
N LYS A 123 -0.13 -3.37 -12.81
CA LYS A 123 0.34 -2.85 -14.10
C LYS A 123 -0.63 -1.81 -14.67
N LEU A 124 -1.93 -2.08 -14.62
CA LEU A 124 -2.96 -1.14 -15.08
C LEU A 124 -2.81 0.22 -14.39
N ALA A 125 -2.64 0.22 -13.06
CA ALA A 125 -2.44 1.46 -12.31
C ALA A 125 -1.20 2.23 -12.78
N TYR A 126 -0.07 1.57 -12.97
CA TYR A 126 1.15 2.21 -13.47
C TYR A 126 1.01 2.71 -14.91
N ASP A 127 0.39 1.95 -15.80
CA ASP A 127 0.19 2.35 -17.21
C ASP A 127 -0.80 3.52 -17.33
N LEU A 128 -1.80 3.61 -16.46
CA LEU A 128 -2.66 4.80 -16.36
C LEU A 128 -1.90 6.01 -15.83
N MET A 129 -1.02 5.80 -14.85
CA MET A 129 -0.28 6.85 -14.17
C MET A 129 0.79 7.50 -15.06
N LYS A 130 1.42 6.73 -15.95
CA LYS A 130 2.57 7.19 -16.76
C LYS A 130 2.25 8.37 -17.67
N ASP A 131 1.00 8.55 -18.06
CA ASP A 131 0.54 9.64 -18.92
C ASP A 131 0.18 10.91 -18.14
N ILE A 132 0.21 10.87 -16.81
CA ILE A 132 -0.16 11.99 -15.93
C ILE A 132 1.09 12.81 -15.60
N PRO A 133 1.22 14.06 -16.10
CA PRO A 133 2.45 14.83 -15.93
C PRO A 133 2.82 15.14 -14.48
N GLN A 134 1.83 15.22 -13.59
CA GLN A 134 2.03 15.54 -12.17
C GLN A 134 2.45 14.34 -11.33
N MET A 135 2.46 13.14 -11.91
CA MET A 135 2.79 11.90 -11.20
C MET A 135 4.06 11.26 -11.73
N MET A 136 4.68 10.45 -10.89
CA MET A 136 5.85 9.64 -11.22
C MET A 136 5.46 8.17 -11.17
N SER A 137 5.57 7.48 -12.32
CA SER A 137 5.20 6.08 -12.47
C SER A 137 6.44 5.19 -12.62
N ALA A 138 6.37 3.96 -12.15
CA ALA A 138 7.34 2.93 -12.45
C ALA A 138 7.02 2.24 -13.79
N ARG A 139 8.05 1.82 -14.52
CA ARG A 139 7.89 0.99 -15.71
C ARG A 139 7.52 -0.43 -15.32
N THR A 140 6.67 -1.05 -16.13
CA THR A 140 6.18 -2.41 -15.90
C THR A 140 6.27 -3.24 -17.15
N GLN A 141 6.43 -4.58 -16.99
CA GLN A 141 6.55 -5.52 -18.09
C GLN A 141 5.93 -6.86 -17.69
N PHE A 142 5.09 -7.45 -18.56
CA PHE A 142 4.70 -8.84 -18.38
C PHE A 142 5.88 -9.75 -18.67
N VAL A 143 6.08 -10.74 -17.82
CA VAL A 143 7.19 -11.70 -17.90
C VAL A 143 6.67 -13.12 -17.76
N HIS A 144 7.07 -13.99 -18.70
CA HIS A 144 6.97 -15.43 -18.54
C HIS A 144 8.31 -15.94 -18.01
N LEU A 145 8.31 -16.56 -16.84
CA LEU A 145 9.53 -17.01 -16.16
C LEU A 145 9.69 -18.53 -16.26
N TYR A 146 10.85 -18.95 -16.69
CA TYR A 146 11.35 -20.32 -16.55
C TYR A 146 12.51 -20.35 -15.55
N VAL A 147 12.53 -21.36 -14.68
CA VAL A 147 13.60 -21.55 -13.69
C VAL A 147 14.20 -22.93 -13.86
N LYS A 148 15.54 -22.98 -13.96
CA LYS A 148 16.33 -24.20 -13.88
C LYS A 148 17.04 -24.24 -12.53
N ASP A 149 16.70 -25.21 -11.71
CA ASP A 149 17.33 -25.41 -10.41
C ASP A 149 18.53 -26.36 -10.52
N GLU A 150 19.72 -25.78 -10.49
CA GLU A 150 21.00 -26.51 -10.42
C GLU A 150 21.57 -26.55 -9.00
N THR A 151 20.80 -26.11 -7.99
CA THR A 151 21.18 -26.28 -6.57
C THR A 151 20.99 -27.73 -6.13
N SER A 152 21.53 -28.09 -4.96
CA SER A 152 21.40 -29.44 -4.41
C SER A 152 19.91 -29.85 -4.28
N GLY A 153 19.58 -30.98 -4.90
CA GLY A 153 18.22 -31.51 -4.94
C GLY A 153 17.34 -30.94 -6.06
N GLY A 154 17.85 -30.01 -6.87
CA GLY A 154 17.14 -29.48 -8.02
C GLY A 154 17.07 -30.46 -9.21
N SER A 155 16.10 -30.21 -10.11
CA SER A 155 15.91 -31.08 -11.30
C SER A 155 16.98 -30.89 -12.37
N GLY A 156 17.61 -29.72 -12.43
CA GLY A 156 18.55 -29.35 -13.49
C GLY A 156 17.90 -29.08 -14.84
N GLU A 157 16.58 -29.01 -14.88
CA GLU A 157 15.80 -28.70 -16.10
C GLU A 157 14.98 -27.44 -15.90
N PHE A 158 14.65 -26.73 -17.00
CA PHE A 158 13.77 -25.58 -16.94
C PHE A 158 12.33 -26.00 -16.63
N GLU A 159 11.76 -25.39 -15.60
CA GLU A 159 10.37 -25.53 -15.20
C GLU A 159 9.63 -24.23 -15.45
N ASP A 160 8.38 -24.33 -15.87
CA ASP A 160 7.51 -23.18 -16.10
C ASP A 160 7.01 -22.60 -14.78
N TYR A 161 7.35 -21.34 -14.51
CA TYR A 161 6.90 -20.59 -13.32
C TYR A 161 5.72 -19.67 -13.62
N GLY A 162 5.23 -19.65 -14.87
CA GLY A 162 4.07 -18.89 -15.27
C GLY A 162 4.32 -17.39 -15.44
N LEU A 163 3.26 -16.62 -15.30
CA LEU A 163 3.25 -15.19 -15.53
C LEU A 163 3.64 -14.40 -14.27
N PHE A 164 4.47 -13.38 -14.49
CA PHE A 164 4.82 -12.35 -13.53
C PHE A 164 4.62 -10.96 -14.12
N THR A 165 4.48 -9.97 -13.27
CA THR A 165 4.64 -8.57 -13.65
C THR A 165 5.97 -8.07 -13.09
N GLN A 166 6.87 -7.64 -13.97
CA GLN A 166 8.08 -6.95 -13.59
C GLN A 166 7.75 -5.49 -13.32
N VAL A 167 8.18 -4.98 -12.17
CA VAL A 167 7.99 -3.59 -11.75
C VAL A 167 9.36 -2.96 -11.47
N GLU A 168 9.61 -1.80 -12.08
CA GLU A 168 10.84 -1.04 -11.87
C GLU A 168 11.02 -0.68 -10.39
N GLN A 169 12.22 -0.93 -9.86
CA GLN A 169 12.55 -0.57 -8.49
C GLN A 169 12.78 0.94 -8.38
N VAL A 170 12.06 1.59 -7.46
CA VAL A 170 12.32 2.99 -7.12
C VAL A 170 13.61 3.06 -6.29
N ASN A 171 14.65 3.62 -6.89
CA ASN A 171 15.99 3.78 -6.33
C ASN A 171 16.74 4.89 -7.08
N LYS A 172 18.04 5.06 -6.83
CA LYS A 172 18.87 6.06 -7.54
C LYS A 172 18.90 5.87 -9.05
N ARG A 173 18.81 4.63 -9.54
CA ARG A 173 18.75 4.35 -11.00
C ARG A 173 17.42 4.79 -11.60
N TYR A 174 16.33 4.52 -10.91
CA TYR A 174 15.00 5.03 -11.26
C TYR A 174 15.02 6.55 -11.40
N LEU A 175 15.54 7.25 -10.41
CA LEU A 175 15.63 8.72 -10.45
C LEU A 175 16.41 9.19 -11.67
N ARG A 176 17.56 8.58 -11.95
CA ARG A 176 18.39 8.91 -13.11
C ARG A 176 17.66 8.66 -14.45
N THR A 177 17.04 7.50 -14.60
CA THR A 177 16.37 7.13 -15.87
C THR A 177 15.11 7.94 -16.12
N HIS A 178 14.48 8.46 -15.07
CA HIS A 178 13.32 9.35 -15.14
C HIS A 178 13.70 10.85 -15.18
N GLY A 179 15.01 11.18 -15.33
CA GLY A 179 15.48 12.56 -15.43
C GLY A 179 15.39 13.36 -14.13
N LEU A 180 15.33 12.67 -12.99
CA LEU A 180 15.29 13.26 -11.66
C LEU A 180 16.69 13.33 -11.04
N ASP A 181 16.86 14.18 -10.00
CA ASP A 181 18.11 14.26 -9.25
C ASP A 181 18.34 12.96 -8.45
N ASN A 182 19.27 12.13 -8.93
CA ASN A 182 19.59 10.85 -8.32
C ASN A 182 20.44 10.96 -7.04
N ASN A 183 20.88 12.17 -6.67
CA ASN A 183 21.50 12.46 -5.38
C ASN A 183 20.50 13.00 -4.37
N GLY A 184 19.26 13.22 -4.76
CA GLY A 184 18.18 13.67 -3.90
C GLY A 184 17.89 12.71 -2.75
N HIS A 185 17.20 13.23 -1.74
CA HIS A 185 16.71 12.43 -0.62
C HIS A 185 15.58 11.51 -1.09
N LEU A 186 15.63 10.25 -0.68
CA LEU A 186 14.64 9.26 -1.05
C LEU A 186 14.35 8.34 0.14
N TYR A 187 13.09 8.26 0.52
CA TYR A 187 12.60 7.43 1.61
C TYR A 187 11.42 6.58 1.15
N LYS A 188 11.46 5.29 1.42
CA LYS A 188 10.29 4.43 1.27
C LYS A 188 9.47 4.48 2.54
N ILE A 189 8.17 4.75 2.40
CA ILE A 189 7.27 4.81 3.55
C ILE A 189 6.85 3.39 3.94
N GLU A 190 7.10 3.05 5.19
CA GLU A 190 6.71 1.76 5.75
C GLU A 190 5.39 1.86 6.52
N PHE A 191 5.32 2.75 7.51
CA PHE A 191 4.08 3.09 8.21
C PHE A 191 4.26 4.46 8.86
N PHE A 192 3.77 5.52 8.21
CA PHE A 192 4.10 6.87 8.59
C PHE A 192 2.99 7.87 8.23
N GLU A 193 2.56 8.66 9.21
CA GLU A 193 1.48 9.65 9.10
C GLU A 193 1.95 11.10 9.33
N PHE A 194 3.23 11.39 9.08
CA PHE A 194 3.86 12.71 9.24
C PHE A 194 3.90 13.23 10.68
N TYR A 195 3.76 12.37 11.67
CA TYR A 195 4.05 12.74 13.05
C TYR A 195 5.56 12.84 13.27
N ARG A 196 5.98 13.71 14.21
CA ARG A 196 7.41 14.04 14.35
C ARG A 196 8.29 12.91 14.88
N TYR A 197 7.76 12.02 15.68
CA TYR A 197 8.51 10.89 16.29
C TYR A 197 9.94 11.26 16.73
N GLU A 198 10.06 12.21 17.66
CA GLU A 198 11.35 12.77 18.09
C GLU A 198 12.33 11.72 18.66
N ASP A 199 11.80 10.65 19.24
CA ASP A 199 12.62 9.57 19.78
C ASP A 199 13.19 8.63 18.72
N ALA A 200 12.59 8.56 17.56
CA ALA A 200 12.97 7.67 16.44
C ALA A 200 13.64 8.42 15.29
N LEU A 201 13.04 9.53 14.85
CA LEU A 201 13.50 10.29 13.70
C LEU A 201 14.49 11.36 14.14
N LYS A 202 15.78 11.05 14.01
CA LYS A 202 16.91 11.88 14.45
C LYS A 202 17.90 12.09 13.31
N LEU A 203 18.74 13.12 13.43
CA LEU A 203 19.89 13.30 12.55
C LEU A 203 20.85 12.12 12.70
N ALA A 204 21.46 11.67 11.63
CA ALA A 204 22.47 10.61 11.67
C ALA A 204 23.70 10.96 12.53
N THR A 205 23.92 12.25 12.78
CA THR A 205 24.98 12.75 13.67
C THR A 205 24.60 12.75 15.15
N ASP A 206 23.33 12.49 15.48
CA ASP A 206 22.88 12.40 16.86
C ASP A 206 23.46 11.12 17.52
N PRO A 207 24.10 11.21 18.71
CA PRO A 207 24.65 10.03 19.37
C PRO A 207 23.64 8.92 19.68
N SER A 208 22.35 9.25 19.75
CA SER A 208 21.26 8.29 19.99
C SER A 208 20.54 7.85 18.70
N TYR A 209 21.07 8.21 17.51
CA TYR A 209 20.53 7.76 16.25
C TYR A 209 20.64 6.24 16.10
N ASP A 210 19.54 5.62 15.73
CA ASP A 210 19.46 4.19 15.43
C ASP A 210 18.72 4.03 14.09
N LEU A 211 19.43 3.57 13.07
CA LEU A 211 18.87 3.39 11.73
C LEU A 211 17.70 2.40 11.73
N THR A 212 17.78 1.33 12.51
CA THR A 212 16.70 0.33 12.59
C THR A 212 15.41 0.95 13.10
N VAL A 213 15.51 1.76 14.16
CA VAL A 213 14.36 2.47 14.74
C VAL A 213 13.82 3.55 13.77
N PHE A 214 14.70 4.26 13.07
CA PHE A 214 14.32 5.22 12.05
C PHE A 214 13.55 4.53 10.92
N GLU A 215 14.02 3.38 10.48
CA GLU A 215 13.45 2.62 9.37
C GLU A 215 12.15 1.87 9.72
N ASP A 216 11.71 1.86 10.98
CA ASP A 216 10.35 1.46 11.34
C ASP A 216 9.29 2.36 10.67
N TYR A 217 9.64 3.60 10.33
CA TYR A 217 8.76 4.59 9.71
C TYR A 217 9.12 4.90 8.26
N LEU A 218 10.41 5.17 7.99
CA LEU A 218 10.93 5.56 6.67
C LEU A 218 12.21 4.79 6.36
N GLU A 219 12.16 3.92 5.38
CA GLU A 219 13.34 3.20 4.90
C GLU A 219 14.22 4.13 4.06
N VAL A 220 15.48 4.31 4.44
CA VAL A 220 16.42 5.22 3.78
C VAL A 220 16.90 4.63 2.46
N LYS A 221 16.56 5.24 1.34
CA LYS A 221 16.97 4.82 -0.01
C LYS A 221 17.95 5.80 -0.66
N GLY A 222 18.05 7.01 -0.15
CA GLY A 222 19.02 8.04 -0.53
C GLY A 222 20.23 8.07 0.40
N ASP A 223 20.65 9.28 0.76
CA ASP A 223 21.69 9.50 1.76
C ASP A 223 21.10 9.54 3.20
N GLU A 224 21.99 9.65 4.19
CA GLU A 224 21.62 9.75 5.60
C GLU A 224 21.57 11.20 6.11
N ASP A 225 21.55 12.19 5.22
CA ASP A 225 21.28 13.58 5.62
C ASP A 225 19.77 13.78 5.78
N HIS A 226 19.28 13.65 7.00
CA HIS A 226 17.88 13.78 7.33
C HIS A 226 17.45 15.20 7.71
N SER A 227 18.34 16.20 7.59
CA SER A 227 18.08 17.56 8.06
C SER A 227 16.87 18.22 7.37
N LYS A 228 16.72 18.02 6.06
CA LYS A 228 15.57 18.54 5.31
C LYS A 228 14.26 17.86 5.74
N LEU A 229 14.27 16.53 5.86
CA LEU A 229 13.11 15.77 6.31
C LEU A 229 12.65 16.21 7.70
N LEU A 230 13.58 16.31 8.66
CA LEU A 230 13.25 16.69 10.04
C LEU A 230 12.77 18.14 10.12
N SER A 231 13.34 19.06 9.35
CA SER A 231 12.84 20.45 9.29
C SER A 231 11.42 20.51 8.73
N MET A 232 11.11 19.73 7.71
CA MET A 232 9.74 19.63 7.18
C MET A 232 8.78 19.07 8.24
N LEU A 233 9.17 18.00 8.93
CA LEU A 233 8.33 17.39 9.97
C LEU A 233 8.13 18.31 11.18
N ASP A 234 9.15 19.07 11.57
CA ASP A 234 9.04 20.09 12.62
C ASP A 234 7.99 21.14 12.24
N ASP A 235 8.02 21.65 11.01
CA ASP A 235 7.03 22.61 10.52
C ASP A 235 5.62 21.99 10.42
N VAL A 236 5.49 20.77 9.93
CA VAL A 236 4.20 20.06 9.84
C VAL A 236 3.55 19.86 11.21
N ASN A 237 4.37 19.61 12.24
CA ASN A 237 3.90 19.39 13.61
C ASN A 237 3.83 20.66 14.47
N ASN A 238 4.20 21.81 13.92
CA ASN A 238 4.13 23.09 14.63
C ASN A 238 2.79 23.79 14.33
N TYR A 239 1.85 23.65 15.23
CA TYR A 239 0.51 24.25 15.11
C TYR A 239 0.49 25.78 15.29
N SER A 240 1.59 26.42 15.67
CA SER A 240 1.71 27.87 15.69
C SER A 240 2.04 28.49 14.32
N ILE A 241 2.44 27.67 13.35
CA ILE A 241 2.66 28.07 11.96
C ILE A 241 1.40 27.72 11.15
N PRO A 242 0.82 28.66 10.37
CA PRO A 242 -0.25 28.32 9.44
C PRO A 242 0.19 27.21 8.49
N ILE A 243 -0.66 26.20 8.28
CA ILE A 243 -0.28 25.04 7.46
C ILE A 243 0.03 25.43 6.01
N GLU A 244 -0.57 26.51 5.51
CA GLU A 244 -0.31 27.03 4.16
C GLU A 244 1.15 27.40 3.96
N GLU A 245 1.79 28.01 4.96
CA GLU A 245 3.21 28.35 4.90
C GLU A 245 4.09 27.09 4.82
N THR A 246 3.75 26.07 5.60
CA THR A 246 4.44 24.78 5.61
C THR A 246 4.30 24.05 4.28
N VAL A 247 3.07 24.00 3.74
CA VAL A 247 2.78 23.32 2.47
C VAL A 247 3.47 24.03 1.31
N GLU A 248 3.38 25.36 1.24
CA GLU A 248 4.03 26.14 0.18
C GLU A 248 5.55 26.00 0.21
N LYS A 249 6.15 25.87 1.38
CA LYS A 249 7.60 25.66 1.52
C LYS A 249 8.05 24.26 1.12
N TRP A 250 7.36 23.21 1.59
CA TRP A 250 7.88 21.85 1.61
C TRP A 250 7.27 20.90 0.60
N PHE A 251 6.13 21.22 -0.01
CA PHE A 251 5.42 20.26 -0.87
C PHE A 251 5.11 20.85 -2.25
N ASP A 252 5.17 20.00 -3.25
CA ASP A 252 4.55 20.25 -4.54
C ASP A 252 3.07 19.85 -4.45
N THR A 253 2.18 20.83 -4.43
CA THR A 253 0.75 20.57 -4.21
C THR A 253 0.09 19.87 -5.39
N GLU A 254 0.52 20.14 -6.62
CA GLU A 254 -0.02 19.44 -7.79
C GLU A 254 0.32 17.96 -7.75
N ASN A 255 1.57 17.61 -7.51
CA ASN A 255 1.98 16.22 -7.33
C ASN A 255 1.17 15.53 -6.22
N LEU A 256 1.03 16.19 -5.08
CA LEU A 256 0.31 15.65 -3.93
C LEU A 256 -1.18 15.40 -4.23
N PHE A 257 -1.86 16.38 -4.83
CA PHE A 257 -3.29 16.26 -5.14
C PHE A 257 -3.56 15.23 -6.24
N TYR A 258 -2.72 15.18 -7.27
CA TYR A 258 -2.88 14.17 -8.32
C TYR A 258 -2.61 12.76 -7.80
N TRP A 259 -1.60 12.58 -6.94
CA TRP A 259 -1.36 11.30 -6.28
C TRP A 259 -2.56 10.86 -5.43
N MET A 260 -3.09 11.72 -4.56
CA MET A 260 -4.27 11.42 -3.75
C MET A 260 -5.49 11.15 -4.61
N GLY A 261 -5.78 12.04 -5.54
CA GLY A 261 -6.94 11.93 -6.44
C GLY A 261 -6.91 10.64 -7.26
N PHE A 262 -5.74 10.26 -7.76
CA PHE A 262 -5.53 9.02 -8.49
C PHE A 262 -5.90 7.80 -7.63
N HIS A 263 -5.35 7.71 -6.43
CA HIS A 263 -5.61 6.57 -5.54
C HIS A 263 -7.04 6.53 -5.00
N ILE A 264 -7.67 7.68 -4.80
CA ILE A 264 -9.10 7.77 -4.50
C ILE A 264 -9.92 7.15 -5.63
N LEU A 265 -9.67 7.57 -6.87
CA LEU A 265 -10.45 7.14 -8.03
C LEU A 265 -10.28 5.66 -8.37
N ILE A 266 -9.09 5.10 -8.20
CA ILE A 266 -8.86 3.66 -8.41
C ILE A 266 -9.19 2.81 -7.18
N GLY A 267 -9.66 3.42 -6.10
CA GLY A 267 -10.05 2.71 -4.88
C GLY A 267 -8.91 1.99 -4.18
N ASN A 268 -7.68 2.54 -4.24
CA ASN A 268 -6.53 1.94 -3.58
C ASN A 268 -6.54 2.26 -2.09
N ALA A 269 -7.11 1.38 -1.30
CA ALA A 269 -7.21 1.53 0.16
C ALA A 269 -5.88 1.23 0.89
N ASP A 270 -4.88 0.70 0.20
CA ASP A 270 -3.60 0.27 0.78
C ASP A 270 -2.46 1.31 0.62
N THR A 271 -2.78 2.55 0.26
CA THR A 271 -1.79 3.62 0.00
C THR A 271 -2.00 4.88 0.83
N ASN A 272 -2.30 4.76 2.10
CA ASN A 272 -2.56 5.92 2.98
C ASN A 272 -1.33 6.34 3.81
N ALA A 273 -0.82 5.45 4.64
CA ALA A 273 0.37 5.66 5.47
C ALA A 273 1.56 4.79 5.01
N ARG A 274 1.45 4.14 3.87
CA ARG A 274 2.48 3.27 3.27
C ARG A 274 2.32 3.18 1.75
N ASN A 275 3.17 2.41 1.09
CA ASN A 275 3.13 2.15 -0.34
C ASN A 275 3.35 3.40 -1.19
N TYR A 276 4.30 4.23 -0.78
CA TYR A 276 4.84 5.32 -1.58
C TYR A 276 6.24 5.70 -1.11
N TYR A 277 6.92 6.52 -1.90
CA TYR A 277 8.21 7.10 -1.55
C TYR A 277 8.07 8.60 -1.39
N LEU A 278 8.82 9.17 -0.44
CA LEU A 278 9.08 10.60 -0.37
C LEU A 278 10.41 10.88 -1.06
N TYR A 279 10.39 11.81 -2.00
CA TYR A 279 11.54 12.25 -2.76
C TYR A 279 11.72 13.76 -2.66
N SER A 280 12.96 14.23 -2.47
CA SER A 280 13.28 15.65 -2.52
C SER A 280 14.62 15.86 -3.23
N PRO A 281 14.67 16.59 -4.36
CA PRO A 281 15.92 16.93 -5.02
C PRO A 281 16.75 17.87 -4.14
N LEU A 282 18.08 17.86 -4.30
CA LEU A 282 18.98 18.64 -3.43
C LEU A 282 18.82 20.16 -3.60
N ASN A 283 18.46 20.61 -4.79
CA ASN A 283 18.43 22.04 -5.14
C ASN A 283 17.08 22.71 -4.90
N VAL A 284 16.08 22.00 -4.40
CA VAL A 284 14.73 22.52 -4.12
C VAL A 284 14.25 21.99 -2.79
N ASP A 285 13.60 22.84 -1.98
CA ASP A 285 13.03 22.45 -0.70
C ASP A 285 11.61 21.86 -0.85
N LYS A 286 11.39 21.05 -1.87
CA LYS A 286 10.10 20.42 -2.14
C LYS A 286 10.19 18.92 -2.02
N PHE A 287 9.21 18.33 -1.35
CA PHE A 287 8.98 16.89 -1.34
C PHE A 287 7.92 16.51 -2.37
N TYR A 288 8.19 15.40 -3.04
CA TYR A 288 7.32 14.78 -4.04
C TYR A 288 6.98 13.37 -3.60
N ILE A 289 5.82 12.89 -3.98
CA ILE A 289 5.39 11.52 -3.74
C ILE A 289 5.56 10.71 -5.02
N ILE A 290 6.23 9.57 -4.91
CA ILE A 290 6.36 8.56 -5.95
C ILE A 290 5.50 7.38 -5.54
N SER A 291 4.54 7.01 -6.38
CA SER A 291 3.62 5.91 -6.12
C SER A 291 4.33 4.56 -6.11
N TRP A 292 3.90 3.68 -5.22
CA TRP A 292 4.45 2.33 -5.10
C TRP A 292 3.36 1.36 -4.67
N ASP A 293 3.42 0.13 -5.21
CA ASP A 293 2.55 -0.99 -4.89
C ASP A 293 1.04 -0.67 -4.97
N ASN A 294 0.50 -0.88 -6.16
CA ASN A 294 -0.89 -0.56 -6.47
C ASN A 294 -1.77 -1.83 -6.57
N ASP A 295 -1.34 -2.95 -6.04
CA ASP A 295 -2.08 -4.21 -6.11
C ASP A 295 -3.38 -4.21 -5.29
N GLY A 296 -3.51 -3.29 -4.33
CA GLY A 296 -4.76 -3.03 -3.61
C GLY A 296 -5.81 -2.20 -4.37
N ALA A 297 -5.51 -1.76 -5.60
CA ALA A 297 -6.43 -0.99 -6.42
C ALA A 297 -7.51 -1.85 -7.07
N PHE A 298 -8.66 -1.25 -7.40
CA PHE A 298 -9.76 -1.90 -8.13
C PHE A 298 -10.29 -3.19 -7.48
N ALA A 299 -10.29 -3.27 -6.14
CA ALA A 299 -10.57 -4.51 -5.43
C ALA A 299 -12.07 -4.80 -5.24
N THR A 300 -12.94 -3.80 -5.29
CA THR A 300 -14.35 -3.89 -4.84
C THR A 300 -15.11 -5.06 -5.45
N GLN A 301 -15.06 -5.25 -6.78
CA GLN A 301 -15.83 -6.29 -7.46
C GLN A 301 -15.34 -7.69 -7.10
N GLU A 302 -14.05 -7.86 -6.98
CA GLU A 302 -13.44 -9.14 -6.60
C GLU A 302 -13.73 -9.47 -5.14
N ASP A 303 -13.64 -8.49 -4.23
CA ASP A 303 -14.00 -8.66 -2.83
C ASP A 303 -15.46 -9.12 -2.67
N LEU A 304 -16.39 -8.52 -3.39
CA LEU A 304 -17.80 -8.92 -3.38
C LEU A 304 -18.01 -10.35 -3.86
N ILE A 305 -17.28 -10.79 -4.89
CA ILE A 305 -17.33 -12.17 -5.39
C ILE A 305 -16.79 -13.15 -4.36
N ASN A 306 -15.72 -12.77 -3.65
CA ASN A 306 -15.10 -13.61 -2.62
C ASN A 306 -15.89 -13.62 -1.31
N GLY A 307 -16.87 -12.74 -1.15
CA GLY A 307 -17.63 -12.57 0.09
C GLY A 307 -16.91 -11.73 1.15
N ASP A 308 -15.88 -11.04 0.74
CA ASP A 308 -15.13 -10.13 1.60
C ASP A 308 -15.86 -8.78 1.74
N ILE A 309 -15.54 -8.03 2.79
CA ILE A 309 -16.02 -6.66 2.97
C ILE A 309 -15.18 -5.73 2.09
N PRO A 310 -15.78 -5.08 1.06
CA PRO A 310 -15.01 -4.21 0.18
C PRO A 310 -14.45 -2.98 0.90
N GLU A 311 -13.21 -2.64 0.62
CA GLU A 311 -12.63 -1.37 0.99
C GLU A 311 -12.77 -0.39 -0.17
N HIS A 312 -13.26 0.81 0.11
CA HIS A 312 -13.50 1.85 -0.88
C HIS A 312 -12.56 3.04 -0.69
N GLY A 313 -12.38 3.84 -1.74
CA GLY A 313 -11.73 5.13 -1.64
C GLY A 313 -12.59 6.17 -0.93
N SER A 314 -13.01 5.91 0.28
CA SER A 314 -13.78 6.83 1.14
C SER A 314 -12.95 7.30 2.32
N TRP A 315 -13.40 8.36 3.02
CA TRP A 315 -12.75 8.83 4.25
C TRP A 315 -12.67 7.77 5.33
N GLN A 316 -13.56 6.80 5.34
CA GLN A 316 -13.53 5.69 6.30
C GLN A 316 -12.48 4.63 5.98
N MET A 317 -12.09 4.47 4.73
CA MET A 317 -11.23 3.39 4.26
C MET A 317 -9.95 3.92 3.63
N GLY A 318 -9.93 4.23 2.36
CA GLY A 318 -8.74 4.75 1.69
C GLY A 318 -8.40 6.18 2.11
N ILE A 319 -9.30 7.12 1.81
CA ILE A 319 -9.12 8.54 2.09
C ILE A 319 -9.17 8.84 3.59
N SER A 320 -9.93 8.10 4.38
CA SER A 320 -10.04 8.33 5.81
C SER A 320 -8.69 8.29 6.53
N ASN A 321 -7.78 7.48 6.05
CA ASN A 321 -6.42 7.45 6.57
C ASN A 321 -5.61 8.70 6.21
N TYR A 322 -5.95 9.41 5.15
CA TYR A 322 -5.41 10.75 4.90
C TYR A 322 -5.86 11.73 5.98
N TRP A 323 -7.13 11.64 6.43
CA TRP A 323 -7.60 12.45 7.55
C TRP A 323 -6.94 12.09 8.88
N GLY A 324 -6.56 10.84 9.10
CA GLY A 324 -5.77 10.38 10.24
C GLY A 324 -4.29 10.81 10.19
N ASN A 325 -3.84 11.41 9.10
CA ASN A 325 -2.48 11.87 8.87
C ASN A 325 -2.32 13.34 9.29
N VAL A 326 -1.29 13.66 10.06
CA VAL A 326 -1.06 15.01 10.61
C VAL A 326 -1.03 16.09 9.52
N LEU A 327 -0.29 15.84 8.43
CA LEU A 327 -0.17 16.78 7.32
C LEU A 327 -1.52 17.00 6.63
N TYR A 328 -2.16 15.92 6.22
CA TYR A 328 -3.39 15.99 5.39
C TYR A 328 -4.58 16.50 6.21
N GLN A 329 -4.69 16.14 7.48
CA GLN A 329 -5.72 16.69 8.35
C GLN A 329 -5.62 18.21 8.46
N ARG A 330 -4.41 18.72 8.65
CA ARG A 330 -4.17 20.17 8.70
C ARG A 330 -4.46 20.85 7.36
N MET A 331 -4.00 20.24 6.25
CA MET A 331 -4.21 20.77 4.90
C MET A 331 -5.71 20.88 4.58
N PHE A 332 -6.47 19.81 4.76
CA PHE A 332 -7.85 19.75 4.30
C PHE A 332 -8.84 20.55 5.17
N LYS A 333 -8.40 21.09 6.30
CA LYS A 333 -9.14 22.15 7.01
C LYS A 333 -9.12 23.49 6.26
N VAL A 334 -8.25 23.64 5.27
CA VAL A 334 -8.13 24.86 4.44
C VAL A 334 -8.84 24.65 3.11
N ASP A 335 -9.81 25.52 2.81
CA ASP A 335 -10.69 25.41 1.64
C ASP A 335 -9.94 25.25 0.32
N LYS A 336 -8.91 26.08 0.08
CA LYS A 336 -8.14 26.03 -1.18
C LYS A 336 -7.50 24.67 -1.46
N TYR A 337 -7.14 23.90 -0.43
CA TYR A 337 -6.54 22.58 -0.61
C TYR A 337 -7.60 21.51 -0.91
N ARG A 338 -8.78 21.59 -0.29
CA ARG A 338 -9.92 20.74 -0.68
C ARG A 338 -10.34 21.00 -2.12
N GLU A 339 -10.44 22.28 -2.50
CA GLU A 339 -10.74 22.70 -3.88
C GLU A 339 -9.67 22.21 -4.86
N GLY A 340 -8.38 22.28 -4.48
CA GLY A 340 -7.26 21.78 -5.29
C GLY A 340 -7.32 20.27 -5.51
N LEU A 341 -7.65 19.50 -4.47
CA LEU A 341 -7.85 18.05 -4.59
C LEU A 341 -9.04 17.72 -5.47
N THR A 342 -10.19 18.37 -5.25
CA THR A 342 -11.39 18.17 -6.07
C THR A 342 -11.12 18.46 -7.55
N LYS A 343 -10.41 19.56 -7.84
CA LYS A 343 -10.01 19.90 -9.22
C LYS A 343 -9.11 18.84 -9.84
N ALA A 344 -8.13 18.32 -9.09
CA ALA A 344 -7.27 17.23 -9.56
C ALA A 344 -8.07 15.95 -9.86
N ILE A 345 -9.01 15.59 -8.98
CA ILE A 345 -9.91 14.44 -9.17
C ILE A 345 -10.76 14.61 -10.43
N GLU A 346 -11.34 15.78 -10.66
CA GLU A 346 -12.15 16.08 -11.85
C GLU A 346 -11.32 16.00 -13.13
N ASP A 347 -10.09 16.54 -13.11
CA ASP A 347 -9.15 16.48 -14.25
C ASP A 347 -8.73 15.03 -14.56
N LEU A 348 -8.34 14.28 -13.54
CA LEU A 348 -7.98 12.86 -13.67
C LEU A 348 -9.13 12.05 -14.31
N ARG A 349 -10.34 12.25 -13.80
CA ARG A 349 -11.53 11.57 -14.31
C ARG A 349 -11.84 11.94 -15.76
N ALA A 350 -11.70 13.21 -16.11
CA ALA A 350 -12.04 13.70 -17.44
C ALA A 350 -11.01 13.36 -18.52
N GLN A 351 -9.72 13.30 -18.17
CA GLN A 351 -8.65 13.22 -19.16
C GLN A 351 -7.82 11.92 -19.11
N TYR A 352 -7.66 11.29 -17.94
CA TYR A 352 -6.71 10.20 -17.75
C TYR A 352 -7.35 8.88 -17.34
N LEU A 353 -8.34 8.91 -16.46
CA LEU A 353 -9.02 7.72 -15.94
C LEU A 353 -10.40 7.55 -16.59
N THR A 354 -10.44 7.70 -17.90
CA THR A 354 -11.67 7.55 -18.68
C THR A 354 -12.01 6.08 -18.89
N GLU A 355 -13.30 5.79 -19.05
CA GLU A 355 -13.78 4.44 -19.38
C GLU A 355 -13.10 3.90 -20.66
N GLU A 356 -12.97 4.75 -21.69
CA GLU A 356 -12.29 4.40 -22.93
C GLU A 356 -10.83 3.97 -22.71
N LYS A 357 -10.06 4.76 -21.93
CA LYS A 357 -8.65 4.46 -21.68
C LYS A 357 -8.47 3.17 -20.87
N ILE A 358 -9.28 2.98 -19.84
CA ILE A 358 -9.20 1.77 -19.00
C ILE A 358 -9.59 0.54 -19.81
N ASN A 359 -10.70 0.57 -20.54
CA ASN A 359 -11.15 -0.55 -21.37
C ASN A 359 -10.16 -0.86 -22.50
N SER A 360 -9.52 0.16 -23.06
CA SER A 360 -8.47 -0.02 -24.07
C SER A 360 -7.30 -0.82 -23.51
N LEU A 361 -6.77 -0.46 -22.33
CA LEU A 361 -5.68 -1.19 -21.68
C LEU A 361 -6.10 -2.62 -21.28
N VAL A 362 -7.27 -2.78 -20.70
CA VAL A 362 -7.80 -4.09 -20.31
C VAL A 362 -7.93 -5.00 -21.55
N SER A 363 -8.34 -4.46 -22.68
CA SER A 363 -8.44 -5.20 -23.96
C SER A 363 -7.07 -5.67 -24.46
N LEU A 364 -6.01 -4.92 -24.19
CA LEU A 364 -4.63 -5.33 -24.52
C LEU A 364 -4.13 -6.41 -23.57
N TYR A 365 -4.40 -6.28 -22.25
CA TYR A 365 -3.87 -7.22 -21.25
C TYR A 365 -4.56 -8.59 -21.27
N ARG A 366 -5.88 -8.61 -21.42
CA ARG A 366 -6.68 -9.84 -21.27
C ARG A 366 -6.22 -10.99 -22.17
N PRO A 367 -5.96 -10.80 -23.48
CA PRO A 367 -5.47 -11.87 -24.35
C PRO A 367 -4.08 -12.40 -23.97
N VAL A 368 -3.25 -11.58 -23.33
CA VAL A 368 -1.91 -11.97 -22.88
C VAL A 368 -1.98 -12.71 -21.55
N VAL A 369 -2.73 -12.17 -20.58
CA VAL A 369 -2.70 -12.61 -19.18
C VAL A 369 -3.62 -13.78 -18.91
N LYS A 370 -4.87 -13.73 -19.38
CA LYS A 370 -5.89 -14.73 -19.06
C LYS A 370 -5.47 -16.17 -19.42
N PRO A 371 -4.84 -16.43 -20.58
CA PRO A 371 -4.36 -17.78 -20.91
C PRO A 371 -3.36 -18.34 -19.89
N TYR A 372 -2.50 -17.51 -19.30
CA TYR A 372 -1.57 -17.95 -18.26
C TYR A 372 -2.30 -18.26 -16.94
N VAL A 373 -3.24 -17.41 -16.53
CA VAL A 373 -4.00 -17.60 -15.29
C VAL A 373 -4.73 -18.95 -15.30
N TYR A 374 -5.25 -19.35 -16.45
CA TYR A 374 -6.00 -20.61 -16.62
C TYR A 374 -5.19 -21.74 -17.27
N SER A 375 -3.87 -21.68 -17.13
CA SER A 375 -2.91 -22.73 -17.48
C SER A 375 -1.97 -23.01 -16.31
N MET A 376 -1.39 -24.21 -16.26
CA MET A 376 -0.40 -24.55 -15.23
C MET A 376 0.88 -23.70 -15.42
N PRO A 377 1.53 -23.26 -14.32
CA PRO A 377 1.21 -23.56 -12.90
C PRO A 377 0.17 -22.62 -12.28
N ASP A 378 -0.17 -21.48 -12.90
CA ASP A 378 -0.99 -20.43 -12.28
C ASP A 378 -2.44 -20.85 -12.03
N LEU A 379 -2.98 -21.77 -12.84
CA LEU A 379 -4.33 -22.29 -12.70
C LEU A 379 -4.62 -22.84 -11.28
N MET A 380 -3.65 -23.48 -10.65
CA MET A 380 -3.82 -24.05 -9.30
C MET A 380 -4.09 -22.98 -8.22
N TYR A 381 -3.74 -21.75 -8.51
CA TYR A 381 -3.81 -20.62 -7.57
C TYR A 381 -4.78 -19.53 -8.03
N ALA A 382 -5.54 -19.79 -9.10
CA ALA A 382 -6.50 -18.82 -9.64
C ALA A 382 -7.69 -18.66 -8.68
N PRO A 383 -7.90 -17.45 -8.09
CA PRO A 383 -8.97 -17.24 -7.12
C PRO A 383 -10.35 -17.08 -7.76
N LEU A 384 -10.41 -16.79 -9.05
CA LEU A 384 -11.63 -16.57 -9.81
C LEU A 384 -11.84 -17.67 -10.84
N THR A 385 -13.11 -18.01 -11.15
CA THR A 385 -13.41 -18.80 -12.33
C THR A 385 -13.14 -17.99 -13.60
N SER A 386 -13.06 -18.65 -14.76
CA SER A 386 -12.85 -17.97 -16.04
C SER A 386 -13.93 -16.93 -16.35
N GLU A 387 -15.19 -17.24 -15.99
CA GLU A 387 -16.33 -16.33 -16.16
C GLU A 387 -16.26 -15.16 -15.19
N GLN A 388 -15.90 -15.41 -13.93
CA GLN A 388 -15.72 -14.37 -12.91
C GLN A 388 -14.58 -13.42 -13.30
N TYR A 389 -13.50 -13.93 -13.89
CA TYR A 389 -12.39 -13.12 -14.40
C TYR A 389 -12.89 -12.04 -15.38
N ASP A 390 -13.73 -12.44 -16.34
CA ASP A 390 -14.29 -11.51 -17.32
C ASP A 390 -15.22 -10.49 -16.67
N VAL A 391 -16.05 -10.90 -15.71
CA VAL A 391 -16.93 -9.99 -14.94
C VAL A 391 -16.11 -8.94 -14.21
N VAL A 392 -15.05 -9.35 -13.51
CA VAL A 392 -14.18 -8.41 -12.76
C VAL A 392 -13.45 -7.47 -13.73
N ALA A 393 -12.89 -8.00 -14.83
CA ALA A 393 -12.19 -7.20 -15.83
C ALA A 393 -13.11 -6.13 -16.46
N ASP A 394 -14.34 -6.50 -16.79
CA ASP A 394 -15.32 -5.59 -17.40
C ASP A 394 -15.83 -4.53 -16.43
N ALA A 395 -15.74 -4.77 -15.12
CA ALA A 395 -16.20 -3.84 -14.08
C ALA A 395 -15.18 -2.76 -13.70
N LEU A 396 -13.90 -2.88 -14.09
CA LEU A 396 -12.83 -1.98 -13.63
C LEU A 396 -13.09 -0.52 -13.97
N ALA A 397 -13.51 -0.24 -15.21
CA ALA A 397 -13.77 1.13 -15.66
C ALA A 397 -14.90 1.82 -14.86
N GLY A 398 -15.92 1.08 -14.45
CA GLY A 398 -17.03 1.58 -13.63
C GLY A 398 -16.63 2.00 -12.22
N SER A 399 -15.53 1.46 -11.71
CA SER A 399 -15.01 1.80 -10.36
C SER A 399 -14.66 3.28 -10.22
N ILE A 400 -14.22 3.92 -11.29
CA ILE A 400 -13.83 5.34 -11.26
C ILE A 400 -15.02 6.22 -10.89
N GLU A 401 -16.18 6.01 -11.55
CA GLU A 401 -17.39 6.78 -11.24
C GLU A 401 -17.94 6.49 -9.84
N GLU A 402 -17.94 5.23 -9.42
CA GLU A 402 -18.35 4.84 -8.08
C GLU A 402 -17.49 5.53 -7.01
N ASN A 403 -16.18 5.49 -7.16
CA ASN A 403 -15.26 6.14 -6.23
C ASN A 403 -15.36 7.66 -6.25
N TYR A 404 -15.60 8.26 -7.43
CA TYR A 404 -15.84 9.69 -7.55
C TYR A 404 -17.09 10.13 -6.80
N GLN A 405 -18.22 9.44 -6.98
CA GLN A 405 -19.45 9.73 -6.25
C GLN A 405 -19.29 9.50 -4.74
N GLY A 406 -18.57 8.45 -4.37
CA GLY A 406 -18.25 8.18 -2.97
C GLY A 406 -17.41 9.30 -2.32
N ASP A 407 -16.44 9.85 -3.05
CA ASP A 407 -15.65 10.99 -2.59
C ASP A 407 -16.51 12.24 -2.39
N LEU A 408 -17.32 12.60 -3.40
CA LEU A 408 -18.23 13.76 -3.30
C LEU A 408 -19.20 13.65 -2.12
N GLU A 409 -19.76 12.48 -1.90
CA GLU A 409 -20.66 12.24 -0.77
C GLU A 409 -19.91 12.33 0.56
N SER A 410 -18.68 11.80 0.64
CA SER A 410 -17.87 11.80 1.85
C SER A 410 -17.57 13.22 2.36
N LEU A 411 -17.39 14.17 1.45
CA LEU A 411 -17.14 15.58 1.81
C LEU A 411 -18.33 16.26 2.51
N GLN A 412 -19.53 15.71 2.38
CA GLN A 412 -20.75 16.24 3.02
C GLN A 412 -20.98 15.69 4.42
N ARG A 413 -20.19 14.71 4.86
CA ARG A 413 -20.30 14.07 6.15
C ARG A 413 -19.34 14.70 7.16
N PRO A 414 -19.59 14.54 8.48
CA PRO A 414 -18.53 14.73 9.46
C PRO A 414 -17.32 13.86 9.13
N MET A 415 -16.12 14.35 9.43
CA MET A 415 -14.91 13.55 9.25
C MET A 415 -14.80 12.47 10.33
N PRO A 416 -14.19 11.34 9.99
CA PRO A 416 -14.00 10.28 10.98
C PRO A 416 -13.06 10.72 12.12
N PHE A 417 -13.15 9.99 13.22
CA PHE A 417 -12.48 10.28 14.48
C PHE A 417 -12.14 8.97 15.19
N TYR A 418 -11.27 9.01 16.20
CA TYR A 418 -10.94 7.83 17.01
C TYR A 418 -11.76 7.80 18.30
N ILE A 419 -12.15 6.58 18.71
CA ILE A 419 -12.73 6.30 20.01
C ILE A 419 -11.58 6.03 20.98
N GLY A 420 -11.59 6.68 22.14
CA GLY A 420 -10.62 6.42 23.21
C GLY A 420 -10.87 5.06 23.87
N THR A 421 -9.84 4.55 24.55
CA THR A 421 -10.00 3.37 25.38
C THR A 421 -11.01 3.65 26.48
N PRO A 422 -12.10 2.86 26.60
CA PRO A 422 -13.02 3.00 27.72
C PRO A 422 -12.29 2.86 29.05
N ALA A 423 -12.71 3.62 30.05
CA ALA A 423 -12.09 3.62 31.37
C ALA A 423 -13.13 3.41 32.46
N VAL A 424 -12.73 2.76 33.55
CA VAL A 424 -13.57 2.65 34.73
C VAL A 424 -13.31 3.84 35.63
N SER A 425 -14.36 4.58 36.00
CA SER A 425 -14.32 5.71 36.95
C SER A 425 -15.35 5.47 38.05
N GLY A 426 -14.87 5.07 39.21
CA GLY A 426 -15.74 4.64 40.30
C GLY A 426 -16.56 3.39 39.92
N ASN A 427 -17.89 3.53 39.89
CA ASN A 427 -18.81 2.47 39.45
C ASN A 427 -19.41 2.73 38.08
N LYS A 428 -18.77 3.61 37.28
CA LYS A 428 -19.19 3.97 35.95
C LYS A 428 -18.14 3.60 34.92
N LEU A 429 -18.60 3.36 33.68
CA LEU A 429 -17.76 3.21 32.49
C LEU A 429 -17.76 4.54 31.75
N LEU A 430 -16.59 5.15 31.62
CA LEU A 430 -16.39 6.37 30.84
C LEU A 430 -15.99 6.02 29.42
N ILE A 431 -16.74 6.52 28.45
CA ILE A 431 -16.46 6.40 27.01
C ILE A 431 -16.24 7.81 26.47
N ASN A 432 -15.11 8.03 25.80
CA ASN A 432 -14.78 9.27 25.13
C ASN A 432 -14.30 9.03 23.71
N TRP A 433 -14.31 10.07 22.91
CA TRP A 433 -13.86 10.05 21.51
C TRP A 433 -13.37 11.44 21.09
N GLU A 434 -12.68 11.51 19.97
CA GLU A 434 -12.26 12.78 19.39
C GLU A 434 -13.46 13.53 18.79
N THR A 435 -13.43 14.86 18.85
CA THR A 435 -14.44 15.70 18.20
C THR A 435 -14.36 15.51 16.68
N ALA A 436 -15.47 15.15 16.05
CA ALA A 436 -15.56 15.08 14.61
C ALA A 436 -15.52 16.50 14.00
N TYR A 437 -14.91 16.61 12.82
CA TYR A 437 -14.79 17.86 12.08
C TYR A 437 -15.79 17.86 10.91
N ASP A 438 -16.42 19.00 10.66
CA ASP A 438 -17.33 19.18 9.54
C ASP A 438 -16.81 20.31 8.63
N PHE A 439 -16.67 20.05 7.33
CA PHE A 439 -16.12 21.02 6.38
C PHE A 439 -17.01 22.25 6.18
N ASP A 440 -18.32 22.10 6.38
CA ASP A 440 -19.29 23.19 6.30
C ASP A 440 -19.56 23.85 7.67
N SER A 441 -18.80 23.46 8.69
CA SER A 441 -18.90 23.96 10.06
C SER A 441 -20.29 23.77 10.70
N GLU A 442 -21.02 22.74 10.28
CA GLU A 442 -22.28 22.35 10.89
C GLU A 442 -22.09 21.84 12.32
N ASN A 443 -23.10 22.04 13.17
CA ASN A 443 -23.09 21.44 14.50
C ASN A 443 -23.25 19.92 14.42
N ILE A 444 -22.51 19.21 15.28
CA ILE A 444 -22.49 17.75 15.31
C ILE A 444 -23.10 17.25 16.62
N THR A 445 -23.92 16.22 16.52
CA THR A 445 -24.37 15.40 17.64
C THR A 445 -23.84 13.98 17.53
N TYR A 446 -23.73 13.29 18.64
CA TYR A 446 -23.19 11.94 18.73
C TYR A 446 -24.21 10.99 19.33
N ASP A 447 -24.32 9.81 18.73
CA ASP A 447 -25.04 8.66 19.30
C ASP A 447 -24.01 7.58 19.66
N VAL A 448 -24.11 7.03 20.86
CA VAL A 448 -23.21 6.00 21.37
C VAL A 448 -24.01 4.74 21.66
N GLU A 449 -23.53 3.62 21.16
CA GLU A 449 -24.11 2.30 21.41
C GLU A 449 -23.03 1.37 21.98
N LEU A 450 -23.39 0.63 23.02
CA LEU A 450 -22.58 -0.39 23.64
C LEU A 450 -23.28 -1.74 23.47
N SER A 451 -22.58 -2.71 22.91
CA SER A 451 -23.13 -4.03 22.57
C SER A 451 -22.23 -5.17 23.04
N SER A 452 -22.81 -6.35 23.19
CA SER A 452 -22.08 -7.59 23.45
C SER A 452 -21.69 -8.32 22.15
N ASP A 453 -22.09 -7.81 20.97
CA ASP A 453 -21.73 -8.37 19.67
C ASP A 453 -21.35 -7.25 18.67
N TYR A 454 -20.47 -7.59 17.71
CA TYR A 454 -19.96 -6.62 16.74
C TYR A 454 -20.98 -6.19 15.67
N LEU A 455 -22.11 -6.89 15.56
CA LEU A 455 -23.22 -6.51 14.67
C LEU A 455 -24.22 -5.58 15.35
N PHE A 456 -24.03 -5.28 16.65
CA PHE A 456 -24.90 -4.43 17.45
C PHE A 456 -26.37 -4.92 17.46
N GLN A 457 -26.56 -6.22 17.46
CA GLN A 457 -27.87 -6.86 17.62
C GLN A 457 -28.30 -6.90 19.09
N ASN A 458 -27.34 -6.98 20.02
CA ASN A 458 -27.56 -7.05 21.46
C ASN A 458 -27.03 -5.79 22.15
N ILE A 459 -27.69 -4.66 21.91
CA ILE A 459 -27.34 -3.37 22.54
C ILE A 459 -27.65 -3.43 24.03
N ILE A 460 -26.64 -3.18 24.87
CA ILE A 460 -26.73 -3.18 26.32
C ILE A 460 -27.13 -1.81 26.84
N GLN A 461 -26.47 -0.77 26.33
CA GLN A 461 -26.71 0.62 26.68
C GLN A 461 -26.56 1.50 25.44
N SER A 462 -27.28 2.64 25.41
CA SER A 462 -27.15 3.64 24.37
C SER A 462 -27.44 5.04 24.91
N GLU A 463 -26.76 6.03 24.36
CA GLU A 463 -27.02 7.46 24.58
C GLU A 463 -27.11 8.15 23.22
N ARG A 464 -28.01 9.12 23.08
CA ARG A 464 -28.29 9.80 21.81
C ARG A 464 -28.28 11.32 21.95
N GLY A 465 -27.94 11.99 20.84
CA GLY A 465 -27.99 13.45 20.75
C GLY A 465 -26.98 14.17 21.65
N LEU A 466 -25.88 13.53 21.98
CA LEU A 466 -24.82 14.11 22.78
C LEU A 466 -24.12 15.23 22.02
N ARG A 467 -23.80 16.32 22.72
CA ARG A 467 -23.10 17.49 22.13
C ARG A 467 -21.64 17.57 22.55
N ILE A 468 -21.23 16.73 23.47
CA ILE A 468 -19.84 16.62 23.93
C ILE A 468 -19.30 15.22 23.61
N PRO A 469 -17.97 15.08 23.39
CA PRO A 469 -17.41 13.82 22.92
C PRO A 469 -17.11 12.83 24.06
N GLU A 470 -18.02 12.73 25.03
CA GLU A 470 -17.90 11.78 26.14
C GLU A 470 -19.27 11.41 26.72
N THR A 471 -19.34 10.25 27.35
CA THR A 471 -20.50 9.82 28.12
C THR A 471 -20.09 8.84 29.22
N GLU A 472 -20.91 8.79 30.28
CA GLU A 472 -20.81 7.78 31.33
C GLU A 472 -21.91 6.73 31.17
N MET A 473 -21.53 5.48 31.27
CA MET A 473 -22.44 4.33 31.23
C MET A 473 -22.29 3.48 32.51
N GLU A 474 -23.22 2.54 32.72
CA GLU A 474 -23.13 1.62 33.84
C GLU A 474 -21.91 0.69 33.68
N GLN A 475 -21.30 0.34 34.81
CA GLN A 475 -20.20 -0.62 34.84
C GLN A 475 -20.64 -1.98 34.30
N LEU A 476 -19.74 -2.65 33.58
CA LEU A 476 -20.00 -3.93 32.95
C LEU A 476 -19.36 -5.08 33.69
N PRO A 477 -20.01 -6.26 33.70
CA PRO A 477 -19.38 -7.48 34.16
C PRO A 477 -18.24 -7.91 33.21
N PRO A 478 -17.32 -8.81 33.65
CA PRO A 478 -16.30 -9.37 32.76
C PRO A 478 -16.88 -9.92 31.48
N GLY A 479 -16.22 -9.60 30.33
CA GLY A 479 -16.67 -10.05 29.02
C GLY A 479 -16.06 -9.24 27.88
N GLN A 480 -16.46 -9.59 26.67
CA GLN A 480 -16.13 -8.88 25.43
C GLN A 480 -17.24 -7.91 25.07
N TYR A 481 -16.88 -6.70 24.71
CA TYR A 481 -17.83 -5.64 24.38
C TYR A 481 -17.39 -4.85 23.16
N PHE A 482 -18.37 -4.16 22.55
CA PHE A 482 -18.19 -3.36 21.38
C PHE A 482 -18.86 -2.00 21.56
N VAL A 483 -18.15 -0.94 21.19
CA VAL A 483 -18.69 0.42 21.21
C VAL A 483 -18.66 1.00 19.80
N ARG A 484 -19.76 1.66 19.44
CA ARG A 484 -19.91 2.41 18.19
C ARG A 484 -20.36 3.82 18.51
N VAL A 485 -19.70 4.81 17.90
CA VAL A 485 -20.06 6.21 18.01
C VAL A 485 -20.38 6.72 16.59
N THR A 486 -21.55 7.33 16.45
CA THR A 486 -22.00 7.91 15.19
C THR A 486 -22.13 9.42 15.36
N ALA A 487 -21.36 10.18 14.58
CA ALA A 487 -21.47 11.64 14.47
C ALA A 487 -22.46 12.01 13.37
N THR A 488 -23.37 12.93 13.64
CA THR A 488 -24.37 13.40 12.67
C THR A 488 -24.38 14.92 12.64
N ASN A 489 -24.29 15.52 11.45
CA ASN A 489 -24.36 16.97 11.27
C ASN A 489 -25.81 17.46 11.11
N GLU A 490 -26.00 18.79 11.01
CA GLU A 490 -27.33 19.41 10.87
C GLU A 490 -28.04 19.02 9.58
N SER A 491 -27.31 18.72 8.51
CA SER A 491 -27.83 18.19 7.24
C SER A 491 -28.27 16.72 7.32
N GLY A 492 -28.09 16.07 8.46
CA GLY A 492 -28.48 14.67 8.68
C GLY A 492 -27.50 13.64 8.09
N LYS A 493 -26.31 14.05 7.70
CA LYS A 493 -25.25 13.15 7.23
C LYS A 493 -24.47 12.61 8.42
N SER A 494 -24.13 11.33 8.38
CA SER A 494 -23.50 10.62 9.50
C SER A 494 -22.18 10.00 9.12
N GLN A 495 -21.29 9.92 10.11
CA GLN A 495 -19.99 9.28 10.01
C GLN A 495 -19.67 8.51 11.29
N THR A 496 -19.15 7.30 11.15
CA THR A 496 -18.61 6.51 12.26
C THR A 496 -17.13 6.76 12.48
N ALA A 497 -16.58 6.17 13.56
CA ALA A 497 -15.18 6.30 13.90
C ALA A 497 -14.25 5.56 12.92
N PHE A 498 -12.95 5.86 12.99
CA PHE A 498 -11.89 5.11 12.29
C PHE A 498 -11.71 3.68 12.82
N ASP A 499 -12.02 3.47 14.10
CA ASP A 499 -11.83 2.18 14.75
C ASP A 499 -12.51 1.06 13.98
N TYR A 500 -11.89 -0.09 13.94
CA TYR A 500 -12.44 -1.27 13.28
C TYR A 500 -12.21 -2.53 14.10
N TYR A 501 -13.10 -3.49 13.92
CA TYR A 501 -12.99 -4.84 14.45
C TYR A 501 -12.69 -5.82 13.30
N VAL A 502 -11.74 -6.72 13.51
CA VAL A 502 -11.31 -7.67 12.47
C VAL A 502 -12.09 -8.97 12.59
N ILE A 503 -12.69 -9.38 11.48
CA ILE A 503 -13.33 -10.68 11.29
C ILE A 503 -12.69 -11.38 10.08
N ASP A 504 -13.04 -12.64 9.82
CA ASP A 504 -12.44 -13.41 8.71
C ASP A 504 -12.72 -12.77 7.35
N GLU A 505 -13.88 -12.14 7.19
CA GLU A 505 -14.31 -11.48 5.94
C GLU A 505 -13.71 -10.08 5.74
N GLY A 506 -13.02 -9.52 6.74
CA GLY A 506 -12.39 -8.20 6.66
C GLY A 506 -12.58 -7.34 7.90
N LYS A 507 -12.63 -6.03 7.70
CA LYS A 507 -12.76 -5.02 8.76
C LYS A 507 -14.19 -4.52 8.91
N VAL A 508 -14.69 -4.50 10.14
CA VAL A 508 -15.97 -3.88 10.52
C VAL A 508 -15.66 -2.48 11.06
N TYR A 509 -15.75 -1.48 10.21
CA TYR A 509 -15.41 -0.10 10.57
C TYR A 509 -16.44 0.53 11.51
N GLY A 510 -15.98 1.53 12.27
CA GLY A 510 -16.78 2.25 13.25
C GLY A 510 -16.98 1.51 14.57
N THR A 511 -16.35 0.35 14.73
CA THR A 511 -16.53 -0.55 15.86
C THR A 511 -15.24 -0.70 16.64
N LYS A 512 -15.25 -0.36 17.92
CA LYS A 512 -14.13 -0.59 18.84
C LYS A 512 -14.45 -1.75 19.76
N CYS A 513 -13.61 -2.79 19.74
CA CYS A 513 -13.69 -3.92 20.66
C CYS A 513 -12.83 -3.69 21.90
N PHE A 514 -13.34 -4.06 23.05
CA PHE A 514 -12.58 -4.07 24.30
C PHE A 514 -13.07 -5.21 25.21
N TYR A 515 -12.24 -5.54 26.18
CA TYR A 515 -12.53 -6.56 27.18
C TYR A 515 -12.57 -5.94 28.57
N VAL A 516 -13.55 -6.37 29.38
CA VAL A 516 -13.56 -6.17 30.82
C VAL A 516 -13.05 -7.46 31.46
N LEU A 517 -11.95 -7.37 32.19
CA LEU A 517 -11.32 -8.52 32.83
C LEU A 517 -11.99 -8.85 34.17
N GLU A 518 -11.65 -10.01 34.75
CA GLU A 518 -12.21 -10.46 36.03
C GLU A 518 -11.95 -9.48 37.20
N ASP A 519 -10.85 -8.74 37.16
CA ASP A 519 -10.50 -7.70 38.14
C ASP A 519 -11.17 -6.34 37.85
N GLY A 520 -11.98 -6.25 36.81
CA GLY A 520 -12.68 -5.03 36.37
C GLY A 520 -11.83 -4.09 35.50
N THR A 521 -10.58 -4.43 35.21
CA THR A 521 -9.74 -3.63 34.31
C THR A 521 -10.16 -3.83 32.85
N ILE A 522 -9.82 -2.85 31.99
CA ILE A 522 -10.16 -2.84 30.57
C ILE A 522 -8.91 -3.11 29.75
N GLU A 523 -9.06 -4.00 28.77
CA GLU A 523 -8.04 -4.33 27.77
C GLU A 523 -8.62 -4.13 26.38
N GLU A 524 -7.85 -3.47 25.49
CA GLU A 524 -8.24 -3.30 24.08
C GLU A 524 -7.97 -4.57 23.28
N ASP A 525 -8.73 -4.72 22.20
CA ASP A 525 -8.48 -5.75 21.19
C ASP A 525 -7.51 -5.20 20.15
N TYR A 526 -6.29 -5.75 20.09
CA TYR A 526 -5.22 -5.33 19.20
C TYR A 526 -5.04 -6.31 18.02
N ARG A 527 -6.01 -7.13 17.70
CA ARG A 527 -5.89 -8.06 16.58
C ARG A 527 -5.74 -7.32 15.27
N GLU A 528 -4.71 -7.70 14.50
CA GLU A 528 -4.47 -7.22 13.16
C GLU A 528 -4.79 -8.31 12.14
N LEU A 529 -5.17 -7.91 10.93
CA LEU A 529 -5.24 -8.82 9.79
C LEU A 529 -3.81 -9.27 9.45
N LEU A 530 -3.52 -10.54 9.65
CA LEU A 530 -2.24 -11.16 9.35
C LEU A 530 -2.13 -11.58 7.88
#